data_6356144f884771a3af8fff4ede2384c3
#
_entry.id   6356144f884771a3af8fff4ede2384c3
#
_cell.length_a   1.000
_cell.length_b   1.000
_cell.length_c   1.000
_cell.angle_alpha   90.00
_cell.angle_beta   90.00
_cell.angle_gamma   90.00
#
_symmetry.space_group_name_H-M   'P 1'
#
loop_
_entity.id
_entity.type
_entity.pdbx_description
1 polymer ?
#
loop_
_entity_poly.entity_id
_entity_poly.type
_entity_poly.pdbx_seq_one_letter_code
_entity_poly.pdbx_strand_id
1 'polypeptide(L)'
;MSTSILIEVIDLPIWDLEYSQQSFDLSVGDVIPTNSPVWGGGSPTSWHVSPPLPNGFQMDQWTGEISGTATDLQEWSTHTIWANNTGGGDFTEVSFRVIDQPPNQITWGIQEIALSSNESA
;
A
#
# COMPACT_ATOMS: atom_id res chain seq x y z
N MET A 1 24.04 38.13 32.30
CA MET A 1 24.10 36.77 32.35
C MET A 1 23.53 36.21 31.11
N SER A 2 24.14 35.31 30.72
CA SER A 2 23.69 34.73 29.58
C SER A 2 22.75 33.69 29.97
N THR A 3 21.70 33.72 29.36
CA THR A 3 20.85 32.63 29.51
C THR A 3 21.26 31.61 28.53
N SER A 4 21.71 30.60 29.08
CA SER A 4 21.97 29.49 28.26
C SER A 4 20.65 28.89 27.92
N ILE A 5 20.21 29.15 26.76
CA ILE A 5 19.05 28.45 26.29
C ILE A 5 19.56 27.17 25.74
N LEU A 6 19.26 26.15 26.43
CA LEU A 6 19.57 24.85 25.92
C LEU A 6 18.51 24.51 24.94
N ILE A 7 18.85 24.61 23.68
CA ILE A 7 17.93 24.17 22.66
C ILE A 7 18.31 22.77 22.36
N GLU A 8 17.46 21.90 22.82
CA GLU A 8 17.62 20.51 22.48
C GLU A 8 16.80 20.26 21.23
N VAL A 9 17.48 19.90 20.18
CA VAL A 9 16.80 19.60 18.94
C VAL A 9 16.36 18.15 19.00
N ILE A 10 15.09 17.96 19.25
CA ILE A 10 14.52 16.61 19.26
C ILE A 10 13.50 16.53 18.16
N ASP A 11 13.32 15.33 17.65
CA ASP A 11 12.28 15.10 16.67
C ASP A 11 10.94 15.10 17.36
N LEU A 12 9.96 15.66 16.69
CA LEU A 12 8.59 15.48 17.13
C LEU A 12 8.17 14.06 16.83
N PRO A 13 7.34 13.47 17.68
CA PRO A 13 6.79 12.16 17.36
C PRO A 13 5.97 12.24 16.09
N ILE A 14 5.79 11.11 15.45
CA ILE A 14 4.97 10.99 14.25
C ILE A 14 3.56 10.62 14.68
N TRP A 15 2.55 11.27 14.08
CA TRP A 15 1.17 10.93 14.37
C TRP A 15 0.36 10.95 13.07
N ASP A 16 -0.83 10.37 13.12
CA ASP A 16 -1.79 10.35 12.01
C ASP A 16 -1.17 9.79 10.74
N LEU A 17 -0.39 8.74 10.88
CA LEU A 17 0.22 8.08 9.73
C LEU A 17 -0.85 7.35 8.94
N GLU A 18 -0.92 7.63 7.66
CA GLU A 18 -1.82 6.90 6.76
C GLU A 18 -1.28 6.98 5.35
N TYR A 19 -1.74 6.07 4.53
CA TYR A 19 -1.39 6.05 3.11
C TYR A 19 -2.53 6.61 2.29
N SER A 20 -2.22 7.09 1.10
CA SER A 20 -3.23 7.57 0.18
C SER A 20 -4.28 6.50 -0.10
N GLN A 21 -3.86 5.25 -0.13
CA GLN A 21 -4.76 4.13 -0.29
C GLN A 21 -4.38 3.06 0.72
N GLN A 22 -5.36 2.60 1.48
CA GLN A 22 -5.12 1.66 2.57
C GLN A 22 -5.54 0.24 2.22
N SER A 23 -6.20 0.04 1.09
CA SER A 23 -6.71 -1.27 0.70
C SER A 23 -6.60 -1.42 -0.80
N PHE A 24 -6.11 -2.58 -1.22
CA PHE A 24 -5.89 -2.87 -2.63
C PHE A 24 -6.54 -4.21 -2.97
N ASP A 25 -7.50 -4.17 -3.88
CA ASP A 25 -8.16 -5.37 -4.40
C ASP A 25 -7.76 -5.47 -5.86
N LEU A 26 -6.80 -6.32 -6.16
CA LEU A 26 -6.10 -6.30 -7.42
C LEU A 26 -6.25 -7.62 -8.16
N SER A 27 -5.98 -7.56 -9.45
CA SER A 27 -5.83 -8.75 -10.29
C SER A 27 -4.37 -8.92 -10.65
N VAL A 28 -3.97 -10.15 -10.91
CA VAL A 28 -2.60 -10.43 -11.36
C VAL A 28 -2.31 -9.57 -12.59
N GLY A 29 -1.19 -8.87 -12.56
CA GLY A 29 -0.77 -7.95 -13.61
C GLY A 29 -1.07 -6.50 -13.33
N ASP A 30 -1.88 -6.20 -12.33
CA ASP A 30 -2.18 -4.80 -12.01
C ASP A 30 -0.96 -4.12 -11.43
N VAL A 31 -0.72 -2.90 -11.91
CA VAL A 31 0.36 -2.05 -11.40
C VAL A 31 -0.29 -0.98 -10.54
N ILE A 32 0.18 -0.83 -9.31
CA ILE A 32 -0.34 0.24 -8.47
C ILE A 32 0.51 1.48 -8.67
N PRO A 33 -0.12 2.65 -8.72
CA PRO A 33 0.66 3.88 -8.69
C PRO A 33 1.33 4.00 -7.33
N THR A 34 2.37 4.81 -7.27
CA THR A 34 3.08 5.01 -6.02
C THR A 34 2.10 5.45 -4.94
N ASN A 35 2.07 4.69 -3.85
CA ASN A 35 1.19 4.95 -2.73
C ASN A 35 2.03 5.62 -1.64
N SER A 36 1.77 6.88 -1.41
CA SER A 36 2.60 7.69 -0.54
C SER A 36 1.98 7.84 0.83
N PRO A 37 2.79 7.78 1.88
CA PRO A 37 2.28 8.02 3.22
C PRO A 37 2.19 9.52 3.51
N VAL A 38 1.29 9.86 4.40
CA VAL A 38 1.19 11.19 4.97
C VAL A 38 1.16 11.06 6.48
N TRP A 39 1.63 12.07 7.15
CA TRP A 39 1.71 12.05 8.61
C TRP A 39 1.80 13.46 9.13
N GLY A 40 1.63 13.61 10.46
CA GLY A 40 1.90 14.84 11.16
C GLY A 40 3.14 14.70 12.03
N GLY A 41 3.65 15.80 12.52
CA GLY A 41 4.79 15.76 13.42
C GLY A 41 6.12 15.74 12.72
N GLY A 42 7.05 14.97 13.29
CA GLY A 42 8.41 14.92 12.77
C GLY A 42 8.56 14.02 11.58
N SER A 43 9.71 14.09 10.96
CA SER A 43 9.99 13.26 9.77
C SER A 43 10.45 11.88 10.18
N PRO A 44 9.96 10.86 9.50
CA PRO A 44 10.43 9.50 9.78
C PRO A 44 11.90 9.34 9.40
N THR A 45 12.61 8.58 10.20
CA THR A 45 13.98 8.20 9.89
C THR A 45 14.11 6.73 9.57
N SER A 46 13.06 5.95 9.83
CA SER A 46 13.06 4.55 9.47
C SER A 46 11.64 4.08 9.21
N TRP A 47 11.52 3.09 8.35
CA TRP A 47 10.26 2.48 7.99
C TRP A 47 10.38 0.97 8.11
N HIS A 48 9.30 0.34 8.51
CA HIS A 48 9.28 -1.11 8.67
C HIS A 48 7.89 -1.62 8.31
N VAL A 49 7.84 -2.79 7.73
CA VAL A 49 6.57 -3.43 7.38
C VAL A 49 6.60 -4.88 7.83
N SER A 50 5.49 -5.33 8.39
CA SER A 50 5.37 -6.72 8.80
C SER A 50 3.89 -7.13 8.79
N PRO A 51 3.56 -8.29 8.26
CA PRO A 51 4.44 -9.19 7.50
C PRO A 51 4.90 -8.54 6.20
N PRO A 52 5.88 -9.12 5.51
CA PRO A 52 6.36 -8.54 4.26
C PRO A 52 5.23 -8.37 3.26
N LEU A 53 5.34 -7.36 2.42
CA LEU A 53 4.35 -7.10 1.39
C LEU A 53 4.25 -8.29 0.44
N PRO A 54 3.09 -8.47 -0.22
CA PRO A 54 2.97 -9.55 -1.20
C PRO A 54 4.01 -9.43 -2.29
N ASN A 55 4.32 -10.54 -2.93
CA ASN A 55 5.30 -10.57 -4.01
C ASN A 55 4.94 -9.56 -5.09
N GLY A 56 5.93 -8.88 -5.59
CA GLY A 56 5.76 -7.87 -6.63
C GLY A 56 5.64 -6.46 -6.09
N PHE A 57 5.45 -6.31 -4.78
CA PHE A 57 5.33 -4.99 -4.16
C PHE A 57 6.54 -4.72 -3.28
N GLN A 58 6.87 -3.45 -3.17
CA GLN A 58 8.00 -3.04 -2.37
C GLN A 58 7.70 -1.72 -1.68
N MET A 59 8.37 -1.48 -0.58
CA MET A 59 8.30 -0.23 0.14
C MET A 59 9.68 0.39 0.14
N ASP A 60 9.72 1.68 -0.21
CA ASP A 60 10.97 2.43 -0.16
C ASP A 60 11.33 2.62 1.31
N GLN A 61 12.49 2.15 1.71
CA GLN A 61 12.88 2.20 3.11
C GLN A 61 13.21 3.60 3.59
N TRP A 62 13.32 4.55 2.69
CA TRP A 62 13.64 5.93 3.06
C TRP A 62 12.41 6.83 3.04
N THR A 63 11.43 6.52 2.19
CA THR A 63 10.24 7.38 2.03
C THR A 63 8.96 6.71 2.48
N GLY A 64 8.97 5.40 2.65
CA GLY A 64 7.77 4.65 2.98
C GLY A 64 6.81 4.44 1.82
N GLU A 65 7.16 4.89 0.63
CA GLU A 65 6.28 4.75 -0.53
C GLU A 65 6.19 3.31 -0.96
N ILE A 66 4.99 2.88 -1.31
CA ILE A 66 4.72 1.52 -1.74
C ILE A 66 4.41 1.53 -3.22
N SER A 67 5.01 0.61 -3.95
CA SER A 67 4.78 0.49 -5.38
C SER A 67 4.94 -0.96 -5.79
N GLY A 68 4.59 -1.25 -7.02
CA GLY A 68 4.83 -2.57 -7.56
C GLY A 68 3.71 -3.06 -8.44
N THR A 69 3.82 -4.33 -8.80
CA THR A 69 2.89 -5.00 -9.69
C THR A 69 2.45 -6.30 -9.03
N ALA A 70 1.16 -6.57 -9.08
CA ALA A 70 0.62 -7.81 -8.53
C ALA A 70 1.09 -8.98 -9.40
N THR A 71 1.86 -9.89 -8.83
CA THR A 71 2.40 -11.02 -9.59
C THR A 71 1.82 -12.35 -9.15
N ASP A 72 1.48 -12.50 -7.88
CA ASP A 72 1.04 -13.78 -7.32
C ASP A 72 -0.32 -13.62 -6.69
N LEU A 73 -1.10 -14.68 -6.72
CA LEU A 73 -2.38 -14.72 -6.04
C LEU A 73 -2.17 -14.52 -4.55
N GLN A 74 -3.06 -13.76 -3.93
CA GLN A 74 -2.93 -13.44 -2.53
C GLN A 74 -4.32 -13.25 -1.94
N GLU A 75 -4.66 -14.03 -0.93
CA GLU A 75 -5.85 -13.78 -0.13
C GLU A 75 -5.66 -12.47 0.61
N TRP A 76 -6.75 -11.89 1.10
CA TRP A 76 -6.63 -10.66 1.86
C TRP A 76 -5.58 -10.81 2.95
N SER A 77 -4.61 -9.94 2.92
CA SER A 77 -3.58 -9.89 3.94
C SER A 77 -3.41 -8.46 4.40
N THR A 78 -3.16 -8.30 5.68
CA THR A 78 -2.97 -6.99 6.28
C THR A 78 -1.54 -6.85 6.72
N HIS A 79 -0.95 -5.72 6.39
CA HIS A 79 0.46 -5.45 6.67
C HIS A 79 0.54 -4.18 7.49
N THR A 80 1.22 -4.25 8.61
CA THR A 80 1.41 -3.09 9.47
C THR A 80 2.68 -2.39 9.06
N ILE A 81 2.60 -1.08 8.90
CA ILE A 81 3.74 -0.28 8.51
C ILE A 81 4.02 0.72 9.61
N TRP A 82 5.24 0.72 10.09
CA TRP A 82 5.71 1.62 11.14
C TRP A 82 6.60 2.67 10.54
N ALA A 83 6.41 3.90 11.00
CA ALA A 83 7.32 5.00 10.71
C ALA A 83 7.84 5.51 12.04
N ASN A 84 9.14 5.64 12.17
CA ASN A 84 9.75 5.97 13.45
C ASN A 84 10.77 7.08 13.28
N ASN A 85 10.92 7.85 14.34
CA ASN A 85 12.05 8.76 14.49
C ASN A 85 12.45 8.77 15.97
N THR A 86 13.41 9.60 16.34
CA THR A 86 13.89 9.59 17.73
C THR A 86 12.87 10.15 18.69
N GLY A 87 11.87 10.86 18.20
CA GLY A 87 10.82 11.40 19.07
C GLY A 87 9.68 10.44 19.30
N GLY A 88 9.58 9.39 18.50
CA GLY A 88 8.51 8.42 18.60
C GLY A 88 7.98 8.06 17.23
N GLY A 89 7.13 7.04 17.16
CA GLY A 89 6.65 6.55 15.90
C GLY A 89 5.15 6.35 15.88
N ASP A 90 4.66 5.98 14.71
CA ASP A 90 3.27 5.66 14.51
C ASP A 90 3.21 4.50 13.53
N PHE A 91 2.03 3.91 13.40
CA PHE A 91 1.85 2.82 12.46
C PHE A 91 0.50 2.94 11.80
N THR A 92 0.38 2.28 10.66
CA THR A 92 -0.88 2.15 9.95
C THR A 92 -0.91 0.79 9.29
N GLU A 93 -2.04 0.43 8.75
CA GLU A 93 -2.20 -0.88 8.10
C GLU A 93 -2.63 -0.69 6.66
N VAL A 94 -2.09 -1.51 5.78
CA VAL A 94 -2.56 -1.60 4.40
C VAL A 94 -2.91 -3.05 4.13
N SER A 95 -3.91 -3.27 3.31
CA SER A 95 -4.39 -4.62 3.00
C SER A 95 -4.34 -4.85 1.52
N PHE A 96 -4.01 -6.08 1.14
CA PHE A 96 -3.90 -6.46 -0.26
C PHE A 96 -4.66 -7.75 -0.51
N ARG A 97 -5.30 -7.81 -1.66
CA ARG A 97 -5.79 -9.06 -2.23
C ARG A 97 -5.43 -9.06 -3.70
N VAL A 98 -4.99 -10.21 -4.21
CA VAL A 98 -4.68 -10.38 -5.62
C VAL A 98 -5.40 -11.62 -6.11
N ILE A 99 -6.30 -11.43 -7.07
CA ILE A 99 -7.07 -12.52 -7.65
C ILE A 99 -6.62 -12.74 -9.09
N ASP A 100 -7.03 -13.85 -9.65
CA ASP A 100 -6.79 -14.11 -11.06
C ASP A 100 -7.47 -13.03 -11.89
N GLN A 101 -6.83 -12.71 -13.00
CA GLN A 101 -7.43 -11.78 -13.93
C GLN A 101 -8.71 -12.42 -14.47
N PRO A 102 -9.84 -11.73 -14.43
CA PRO A 102 -11.07 -12.34 -14.95
C PRO A 102 -10.91 -12.63 -16.42
N PRO A 103 -11.60 -13.67 -16.94
CA PRO A 103 -11.58 -13.92 -18.37
C PRO A 103 -12.12 -12.69 -19.08
N ASN A 104 -11.56 -12.47 -20.23
CA ASN A 104 -12.00 -11.38 -20.99
C ASN A 104 -13.37 -11.52 -21.28
N GLN A 105 -13.92 -10.93 -20.91
CA GLN A 105 -15.04 -10.94 -21.09
C GLN A 105 -15.69 -11.15 -22.11
N ILE A 106 -15.79 -11.78 -22.01
CA ILE A 106 -16.23 -12.04 -22.67
C ILE A 106 -17.22 -11.61 -23.00
N THR A 107 -17.26 -11.43 -23.23
CA THR A 107 -17.88 -11.10 -23.36
C THR A 107 -18.52 -11.40 -23.85
N TRP A 108 -18.86 -11.70 -24.10
CA TRP A 108 -19.22 -11.82 -24.42
C TRP A 108 -19.96 -11.94 -24.84
N GLY A 109 -20.33 -12.23 -25.08
CA GLY A 109 -20.76 -12.09 -25.27
C GLY A 109 -21.35 -12.45 -25.48
N ILE A 110 -21.69 -12.90 -25.70
CA ILE A 110 -21.93 -13.11 -25.79
C ILE A 110 -22.35 -13.49 -25.69
N GLN A 111 -22.44 -13.68 -25.87
CA GLN A 111 -22.43 -13.89 -25.71
C GLN A 111 -22.96 -14.24 -25.61
N GLU A 112 -23.24 -14.51 -26.18
CA GLU A 112 -23.39 -14.83 -26.12
C GLU A 112 -23.93 -15.22 -26.14
N ILE A 113 -24.37 -15.73 -26.94
CA ILE A 113 -24.45 -16.10 -26.93
C ILE A 113 -24.99 -16.46 -26.93
N ALA A 114 -25.38 -16.57 -27.74
CA ALA A 114 -25.43 -16.81 -27.64
C ALA A 114 -25.96 -17.25 -27.61
N LEU A 115 -26.51 -17.39 -28.29
CA LEU A 115 -26.45 -17.79 -28.29
C LEU A 115 -27.08 -18.06 -28.06
N SER A 116 -27.32 -18.04 -28.96
CA SER A 116 -27.29 -18.16 -28.77
C SER A 116 -27.78 -18.36 -28.49
N SER A 117 -28.02 -18.38 -29.42
CA SER A 117 -27.80 -18.45 -29.18
C SER A 117 -28.05 -18.61 -28.81
N ASN A 118 -28.22 -18.59 -29.80
CA ASN A 118 -27.79 -18.60 -29.57
C ASN A 118 -27.75 -18.64 -29.39
N GLU A 119 -27.36 -18.33 -30.03
CA GLU A 119 -26.74 -18.23 -30.13
C GLU A 119 -26.53 -18.29 -30.11
N SER A 120 -27.03 -18.62 -31.21
CA SER A 120 -26.35 -18.52 -31.25
C SER A 120 -26.20 -18.66 -31.05
N ALA A 121 -26.63 -19.01 -32.22
CA ALA A 121 -26.02 -18.91 -32.03
C ALA A 121 -25.82 -19.10 -31.50
#